data_6bd55099b1563d880caa5c5e3d389e8d
#
_entry.id   6bd55099b1563d880caa5c5e3d389e8d
#
_cell.length_a   1.000
_cell.length_b   1.000
_cell.length_c   1.000
_cell.angle_alpha   90.00
_cell.angle_beta   90.00
_cell.angle_gamma   90.00
#
_symmetry.space_group_name_H-M   'P 1'
#
loop_
_entity.id
_entity.type
_entity.pdbx_description
1 polymer ?
#
loop_
_entity_poly.entity_id
_entity_poly.type
_entity_poly.pdbx_seq_one_letter_code
_entity_poly.pdbx_strand_id
1 'polypeptide(L)'
;SNTSKKIKVKKKSNNLKVSEWILPNKKRFPKWINETFKRYLLADQKKITSSSNKFEPFTHQKLVRDFMQNESPYRGILLYHGLGSGKTCTSITIAENLKNYKNILVMLPASIRNNFINKGLLFCGDPRYKALPSLIEEHYSFILTNASNTYTQMLEKGTLDNHVIIIDEVHNLVSRMVSGLLGNSKQGKKIYEMLLNATNCKIIALTGTPIINYPMEAGILLNILRGKINMNIFRINKISSSLLSNTEKIKNNLERISEVDFVDINPQNKTIEMKLLIN
;
A
#
# COMPACT_ATOMS: atom_id res chain seq x y z
N SER A 1 -19.87 -10.20 38.39
CA SER A 1 -19.71 -10.17 36.92
C SER A 1 -20.03 -8.79 36.38
N ASN A 2 -19.02 -7.93 36.23
CA ASN A 2 -19.15 -6.63 35.59
C ASN A 2 -18.52 -6.69 34.20
N THR A 3 -19.34 -6.90 33.20
CA THR A 3 -18.97 -6.78 31.79
C THR A 3 -18.97 -5.31 31.40
N SER A 4 -17.81 -4.69 31.41
CA SER A 4 -17.60 -3.33 30.85
C SER A 4 -17.78 -3.35 29.34
N LYS A 5 -18.92 -2.89 28.85
CA LYS A 5 -19.16 -2.58 27.43
C LYS A 5 -18.21 -1.46 27.01
N LYS A 6 -17.14 -1.80 26.25
CA LYS A 6 -16.33 -0.81 25.55
C LYS A 6 -17.20 -0.10 24.50
N ILE A 7 -17.63 1.11 24.81
CA ILE A 7 -18.30 2.00 23.85
C ILE A 7 -17.25 2.38 22.80
N LYS A 8 -17.32 1.77 21.61
CA LYS A 8 -16.55 2.21 20.44
C LYS A 8 -17.11 3.54 19.95
N VAL A 9 -16.55 4.65 20.41
CA VAL A 9 -16.82 5.96 19.84
C VAL A 9 -16.25 5.97 18.43
N LYS A 10 -17.12 5.84 17.43
CA LYS A 10 -16.75 6.06 16.01
C LYS A 10 -16.36 7.53 15.84
N LYS A 11 -15.07 7.87 15.93
CA LYS A 11 -14.58 9.15 15.44
C LYS A 11 -14.95 9.24 13.96
N LYS A 12 -15.72 10.27 13.57
CA LYS A 12 -15.96 10.60 12.16
C LYS A 12 -14.59 10.75 11.49
N SER A 13 -14.25 9.87 10.56
CA SER A 13 -13.05 10.03 9.77
C SER A 13 -13.23 11.25 8.87
N ASN A 14 -12.27 12.17 8.88
CA ASN A 14 -12.23 13.33 7.98
C ASN A 14 -11.75 12.95 6.56
N ASN A 15 -11.83 11.67 6.22
CA ASN A 15 -11.38 11.16 4.93
C ASN A 15 -12.31 11.63 3.81
N LEU A 16 -11.72 11.74 2.62
CA LEU A 16 -12.45 11.97 1.40
C LEU A 16 -13.41 10.82 1.13
N LYS A 17 -14.69 11.11 0.93
CA LYS A 17 -15.65 10.10 0.46
C LYS A 17 -15.45 9.91 -1.04
N VAL A 18 -15.08 8.71 -1.44
CA VAL A 18 -14.89 8.31 -2.82
C VAL A 18 -16.04 7.38 -3.21
N SER A 19 -16.79 7.72 -4.24
CA SER A 19 -17.95 6.95 -4.71
C SER A 19 -17.56 5.75 -5.54
N GLU A 20 -16.48 5.86 -6.31
CA GLU A 20 -15.95 4.82 -7.19
C GLU A 20 -14.42 4.88 -7.19
N TRP A 21 -13.77 3.72 -7.15
CA TRP A 21 -12.32 3.59 -7.27
C TRP A 21 -11.94 3.08 -8.65
N ILE A 22 -10.86 3.63 -9.22
CA ILE A 22 -10.39 3.26 -10.56
C ILE A 22 -8.93 2.82 -10.48
N LEU A 23 -8.61 1.66 -11.03
CA LEU A 23 -7.24 1.15 -11.04
C LEU A 23 -6.31 2.03 -11.90
N PRO A 24 -5.02 2.19 -11.51
CA PRO A 24 -4.08 3.07 -12.19
C PRO A 24 -3.81 2.73 -13.65
N ASN A 25 -4.02 1.46 -14.07
CA ASN A 25 -3.86 1.02 -15.45
C ASN A 25 -5.05 1.33 -16.37
N LYS A 26 -6.13 1.89 -15.83
CA LYS A 26 -7.30 2.25 -16.64
C LYS A 26 -7.15 3.60 -17.32
N LYS A 27 -7.54 3.71 -18.59
CA LYS A 27 -7.48 4.96 -19.40
C LYS A 27 -8.15 6.16 -18.70
N ARG A 28 -9.20 5.92 -17.92
CA ARG A 28 -9.93 6.97 -17.19
C ARG A 28 -9.28 7.40 -15.87
N PHE A 29 -8.25 6.70 -15.38
CA PHE A 29 -7.61 6.97 -14.09
C PHE A 29 -7.06 8.40 -13.96
N PRO A 30 -6.33 8.98 -14.96
CA PRO A 30 -5.79 10.34 -14.82
C PRO A 30 -6.89 11.40 -14.68
N LYS A 31 -8.00 11.25 -15.38
CA LYS A 31 -9.15 12.16 -15.26
C LYS A 31 -9.81 11.99 -13.89
N TRP A 32 -10.08 10.77 -13.50
CA TRP A 32 -10.72 10.43 -12.23
C TRP A 32 -9.94 10.96 -11.03
N ILE A 33 -8.60 10.77 -10.98
CA ILE A 33 -7.79 11.22 -9.85
C ILE A 33 -7.81 12.75 -9.73
N ASN A 34 -7.74 13.47 -10.85
CA ASN A 34 -7.80 14.93 -10.87
C ASN A 34 -9.16 15.46 -10.39
N GLU A 35 -10.26 14.82 -10.74
CA GLU A 35 -11.60 15.21 -10.32
C GLU A 35 -11.85 14.85 -8.85
N THR A 36 -11.56 13.62 -8.46
CA THR A 36 -11.83 13.11 -7.10
C THR A 36 -10.98 13.81 -6.05
N PHE A 37 -9.71 14.08 -6.35
CA PHE A 37 -8.77 14.70 -5.41
C PHE A 37 -8.54 16.20 -5.67
N LYS A 38 -9.38 16.84 -6.47
CA LYS A 38 -9.29 18.26 -6.84
C LYS A 38 -9.10 19.19 -5.64
N ARG A 39 -9.73 18.91 -4.51
CA ARG A 39 -9.61 19.72 -3.29
C ARG A 39 -8.16 19.87 -2.80
N TYR A 40 -7.32 18.88 -3.05
CA TYR A 40 -5.89 18.90 -2.66
C TYR A 40 -5.05 19.68 -3.66
N LEU A 41 -5.39 19.64 -4.96
CA LEU A 41 -4.69 20.39 -6.00
C LEU A 41 -4.90 21.91 -5.86
N LEU A 42 -6.09 22.33 -5.39
CA LEU A 42 -6.42 23.74 -5.19
C LEU A 42 -5.91 24.31 -3.87
N ALA A 43 -5.66 23.47 -2.86
CA ALA A 43 -5.22 23.89 -1.53
C ALA A 43 -3.76 24.36 -1.48
N ASP A 44 -2.91 23.89 -2.39
CA ASP A 44 -1.50 24.30 -2.47
C ASP A 44 -1.30 25.79 -2.82
N GLN A 45 -2.33 26.46 -3.30
CA GLN A 45 -2.29 27.90 -3.62
C GLN A 45 -2.48 28.81 -2.39
N LYS A 46 -2.91 28.27 -1.25
CA LYS A 46 -3.06 29.02 0.00
C LYS A 46 -1.90 28.69 0.93
N LYS A 47 -0.98 29.65 1.16
CA LYS A 47 0.05 29.55 2.21
C LYS A 47 -0.63 29.28 3.56
N ILE A 48 -0.35 28.13 4.16
CA ILE A 48 -0.86 27.78 5.48
C ILE A 48 -0.01 28.55 6.50
N THR A 49 -0.54 29.65 7.00
CA THR A 49 -0.05 30.30 8.21
C THR A 49 -0.70 29.59 9.40
N SER A 50 -0.14 28.47 9.86
CA SER A 50 -0.62 27.84 11.09
C SER A 50 0.28 28.18 12.26
N SER A 51 -0.25 28.92 13.22
CA SER A 51 0.34 29.26 14.52
C SER A 51 0.07 28.20 15.59
N SER A 52 -0.24 26.95 15.24
CA SER A 52 -0.53 25.89 16.20
C SER A 52 0.68 24.97 16.38
N ASN A 53 1.08 24.71 17.64
CA ASN A 53 2.13 23.74 18.05
C ASN A 53 1.74 22.26 17.74
N LYS A 54 0.68 22.02 16.96
CA LYS A 54 0.21 20.69 16.62
C LYS A 54 0.62 20.35 15.18
N PHE A 55 1.21 19.16 14.98
CA PHE A 55 1.50 18.66 13.64
C PHE A 55 0.22 18.60 12.81
N GLU A 56 0.25 19.22 11.65
CA GLU A 56 -0.79 19.10 10.62
C GLU A 56 -0.15 18.58 9.34
N PRO A 57 -0.64 17.45 8.78
CA PRO A 57 -0.11 16.92 7.54
C PRO A 57 -0.24 17.92 6.40
N PHE A 58 0.79 18.01 5.57
CA PHE A 58 0.77 18.80 4.34
C PHE A 58 -0.32 18.30 3.37
N THR A 59 -0.71 19.13 2.43
CA THR A 59 -1.75 18.81 1.45
C THR A 59 -1.46 17.52 0.68
N HIS A 60 -0.22 17.35 0.20
CA HIS A 60 0.19 16.13 -0.49
C HIS A 60 0.14 14.89 0.41
N GLN A 61 0.45 15.02 1.71
CA GLN A 61 0.35 13.93 2.68
C GLN A 61 -1.11 13.53 2.94
N LYS A 62 -2.01 14.52 3.03
CA LYS A 62 -3.46 14.30 3.15
C LYS A 62 -4.02 13.60 1.89
N LEU A 63 -3.56 13.99 0.69
CA LEU A 63 -3.92 13.35 -0.56
C LEU A 63 -3.55 11.87 -0.54
N VAL A 64 -2.29 11.55 -0.25
CA VAL A 64 -1.79 10.17 -0.24
C VAL A 64 -2.47 9.35 0.85
N ARG A 65 -2.76 9.92 2.03
CA ARG A 65 -3.54 9.28 3.09
C ARG A 65 -4.92 8.86 2.59
N ASP A 66 -5.64 9.77 1.93
CA ASP A 66 -7.00 9.50 1.46
C ASP A 66 -7.00 8.58 0.22
N PHE A 67 -5.93 8.59 -0.58
CA PHE A 67 -5.73 7.64 -1.65
C PHE A 67 -5.52 6.20 -1.13
N MET A 68 -4.84 6.04 0.01
CA MET A 68 -4.54 4.76 0.65
C MET A 68 -5.52 4.40 1.77
N GLN A 69 -6.70 5.05 1.86
CA GLN A 69 -7.68 4.73 2.90
C GLN A 69 -8.16 3.27 2.83
N ASN A 70 -8.84 2.81 3.89
CA ASN A 70 -9.22 1.41 4.05
C ASN A 70 -10.08 0.87 2.90
N GLU A 71 -11.00 1.69 2.40
CA GLU A 71 -11.95 1.36 1.32
C GLU A 71 -11.31 1.37 -0.06
N SER A 72 -10.08 1.89 -0.21
CA SER A 72 -9.41 1.92 -1.50
C SER A 72 -8.95 0.53 -1.93
N PRO A 73 -9.01 0.18 -3.23
CA PRO A 73 -8.53 -1.10 -3.74
C PRO A 73 -7.01 -1.17 -3.84
N TYR A 74 -6.32 -0.05 -3.64
CA TYR A 74 -4.87 0.02 -3.83
C TYR A 74 -4.15 -0.65 -2.69
N ARG A 75 -3.35 -1.66 -3.03
CA ARG A 75 -2.56 -2.42 -2.08
C ARG A 75 -1.32 -1.66 -1.63
N GLY A 76 -0.61 -1.03 -2.56
CA GLY A 76 0.68 -0.45 -2.26
C GLY A 76 0.95 0.88 -2.93
N ILE A 77 1.88 1.64 -2.32
CA ILE A 77 2.38 2.90 -2.84
C ILE A 77 3.88 3.01 -2.60
N LEU A 78 4.58 3.59 -3.58
CA LEU A 78 5.97 4.00 -3.45
C LEU A 78 6.05 5.50 -3.16
N LEU A 79 6.59 5.86 -2.01
CA LEU A 79 6.92 7.24 -1.65
C LEU A 79 8.37 7.52 -2.09
N TYR A 80 8.50 7.94 -3.35
CA TYR A 80 9.78 8.30 -3.97
C TYR A 80 9.93 9.81 -3.95
N HIS A 81 10.59 10.31 -2.92
CA HIS A 81 10.86 11.74 -2.75
C HIS A 81 12.30 11.94 -2.30
N GLY A 82 12.88 13.12 -2.57
CA GLY A 82 14.21 13.52 -2.07
C GLY A 82 14.30 13.50 -0.53
N LEU A 83 15.49 13.63 -0.02
CA LEU A 83 15.74 13.74 1.42
C LEU A 83 15.01 14.98 2.00
N GLY A 84 14.50 14.85 3.22
CA GLY A 84 13.80 15.95 3.89
C GLY A 84 12.35 16.23 3.45
N SER A 85 11.81 15.51 2.46
CA SER A 85 10.46 15.73 1.91
C SER A 85 9.29 15.24 2.79
N GLY A 86 9.58 14.72 3.99
CA GLY A 86 8.55 14.24 4.91
C GLY A 86 8.00 12.85 4.60
N LYS A 87 8.73 11.97 3.88
CA LYS A 87 8.32 10.58 3.58
C LYS A 87 7.85 9.83 4.83
N THR A 88 8.64 9.88 5.89
CA THR A 88 8.33 9.21 7.17
C THR A 88 6.99 9.71 7.74
N CYS A 89 6.79 11.03 7.78
CA CYS A 89 5.51 11.59 8.25
C CYS A 89 4.34 11.23 7.33
N THR A 90 4.55 11.13 6.02
CA THR A 90 3.53 10.67 5.08
C THR A 90 3.11 9.23 5.39
N SER A 91 4.07 8.32 5.58
CA SER A 91 3.78 6.92 5.91
C SER A 91 3.06 6.79 7.25
N ILE A 92 3.47 7.55 8.26
CA ILE A 92 2.82 7.59 9.57
C ILE A 92 1.39 8.14 9.44
N THR A 93 1.17 9.20 8.66
CA THR A 93 -0.16 9.77 8.44
C THR A 93 -1.13 8.75 7.82
N ILE A 94 -0.64 7.91 6.89
CA ILE A 94 -1.41 6.80 6.32
C ILE A 94 -1.69 5.74 7.39
N ALA A 95 -0.68 5.31 8.12
CA ALA A 95 -0.80 4.27 9.14
C ALA A 95 -1.76 4.68 10.27
N GLU A 96 -1.64 5.90 10.78
CA GLU A 96 -2.54 6.45 11.80
C GLU A 96 -4.01 6.48 11.36
N ASN A 97 -4.25 6.71 10.06
CA ASN A 97 -5.60 6.65 9.50
C ASN A 97 -6.16 5.22 9.46
N LEU A 98 -5.29 4.21 9.39
CA LEU A 98 -5.64 2.80 9.24
C LEU A 98 -5.54 1.99 10.54
N LYS A 99 -4.95 2.52 11.61
CA LYS A 99 -4.66 1.78 12.86
C LYS A 99 -5.86 1.15 13.56
N ASN A 100 -7.06 1.65 13.29
CA ASN A 100 -8.30 1.08 13.84
C ASN A 100 -8.85 -0.09 13.02
N TYR A 101 -8.30 -0.32 11.82
CA TYR A 101 -8.72 -1.34 10.87
C TYR A 101 -7.69 -2.45 10.70
N LYS A 102 -6.40 -2.10 10.83
CA LYS A 102 -5.26 -2.97 10.51
C LYS A 102 -4.16 -2.85 11.56
N ASN A 103 -3.41 -3.91 11.77
CA ASN A 103 -2.18 -3.88 12.55
C ASN A 103 -1.08 -3.13 11.77
N ILE A 104 -0.18 -2.45 12.47
CA ILE A 104 0.90 -1.71 11.80
C ILE A 104 2.23 -2.42 12.02
N LEU A 105 2.89 -2.75 10.92
CA LEU A 105 4.23 -3.31 10.91
C LEU A 105 5.19 -2.34 10.22
N VAL A 106 6.28 -1.99 10.90
CA VAL A 106 7.34 -1.15 10.35
C VAL A 106 8.59 -1.99 10.14
N MET A 107 9.02 -2.07 8.89
CA MET A 107 10.25 -2.75 8.47
C MET A 107 11.28 -1.70 8.08
N LEU A 108 12.41 -1.66 8.78
CA LEU A 108 13.42 -0.62 8.58
C LEU A 108 14.82 -1.08 9.05
N PRO A 109 15.90 -0.45 8.55
CA PRO A 109 17.23 -0.65 9.10
C PRO A 109 17.33 -0.24 10.57
N ALA A 110 18.13 -0.98 11.36
CA ALA A 110 18.32 -0.70 12.79
C ALA A 110 18.78 0.74 13.06
N SER A 111 19.65 1.28 12.19
CA SER A 111 20.21 2.62 12.32
C SER A 111 19.20 3.77 12.30
N ILE A 112 18.06 3.57 11.61
CA ILE A 112 17.03 4.61 11.49
C ILE A 112 15.84 4.42 12.44
N ARG A 113 15.76 3.30 13.17
CA ARG A 113 14.63 2.99 14.06
C ARG A 113 14.37 4.09 15.09
N ASN A 114 15.40 4.56 15.77
CA ASN A 114 15.25 5.62 16.77
C ASN A 114 14.77 6.95 16.14
N ASN A 115 15.24 7.29 14.94
CA ASN A 115 14.75 8.45 14.21
C ASN A 115 13.29 8.29 13.79
N PHE A 116 12.88 7.10 13.34
CA PHE A 116 11.49 6.82 12.99
C PHE A 116 10.55 7.02 14.19
N ILE A 117 10.96 6.57 15.38
CA ILE A 117 10.17 6.76 16.61
C ILE A 117 10.23 8.23 17.05
N ASN A 118 11.41 8.78 17.32
CA ASN A 118 11.56 10.07 17.99
C ASN A 118 11.21 11.27 17.09
N LYS A 119 11.62 11.24 15.82
CA LYS A 119 11.36 12.32 14.86
C LYS A 119 10.14 12.05 13.97
N GLY A 120 9.70 10.79 13.89
CA GLY A 120 8.52 10.39 13.15
C GLY A 120 7.29 10.25 14.04
N LEU A 121 7.17 9.16 14.78
CA LEU A 121 5.93 8.85 15.53
C LEU A 121 5.61 9.87 16.61
N LEU A 122 6.58 10.34 17.37
CA LEU A 122 6.34 11.36 18.41
C LEU A 122 5.99 12.74 17.84
N PHE A 123 6.33 13.01 16.58
CA PHE A 123 6.02 14.29 15.94
C PHE A 123 4.79 14.23 15.04
N CYS A 124 4.70 13.22 14.14
CA CYS A 124 3.66 13.11 13.11
C CYS A 124 2.52 12.15 13.50
N GLY A 125 2.71 11.31 14.51
CA GLY A 125 1.73 10.34 14.97
C GLY A 125 0.70 10.90 15.94
N ASP A 126 0.02 10.03 16.65
CA ASP A 126 -0.96 10.44 17.67
C ASP A 126 -0.28 11.29 18.77
N PRO A 127 -0.78 12.48 19.06
CA PRO A 127 -0.19 13.33 20.10
C PRO A 127 -0.03 12.65 21.47
N ARG A 128 -0.83 11.64 21.77
CA ARG A 128 -0.75 10.87 23.01
C ARG A 128 0.54 10.07 23.15
N TYR A 129 1.24 9.75 22.05
CA TYR A 129 2.51 9.04 22.10
C TYR A 129 3.62 9.80 22.84
N LYS A 130 3.55 11.14 22.87
CA LYS A 130 4.48 11.96 23.67
C LYS A 130 4.29 11.78 25.17
N ALA A 131 3.04 11.71 25.61
CA ALA A 131 2.70 11.54 27.02
C ALA A 131 2.78 10.07 27.47
N LEU A 132 2.48 9.13 26.60
CA LEU A 132 2.44 7.70 26.89
C LEU A 132 3.07 6.90 25.74
N PRO A 133 4.41 6.78 25.69
CA PRO A 133 5.13 6.07 24.63
C PRO A 133 4.75 4.59 24.48
N SER A 134 4.28 3.93 25.56
CA SER A 134 3.81 2.53 25.52
C SER A 134 2.65 2.30 24.52
N LEU A 135 1.86 3.34 24.23
CA LEU A 135 0.82 3.26 23.19
C LEU A 135 1.39 2.99 21.79
N ILE A 136 2.67 3.30 21.56
CA ILE A 136 3.32 2.97 20.29
C ILE A 136 3.39 1.45 20.14
N GLU A 137 3.76 0.72 21.19
CA GLU A 137 3.90 -0.75 21.19
C GLU A 137 2.54 -1.46 21.04
N GLU A 138 1.44 -0.81 21.42
CA GLU A 138 0.09 -1.33 21.22
C GLU A 138 -0.34 -1.29 19.75
N HIS A 139 0.19 -0.35 18.95
CA HIS A 139 -0.22 -0.13 17.57
C HIS A 139 0.83 -0.51 16.54
N TYR A 140 2.11 -0.35 16.90
CA TYR A 140 3.24 -0.53 15.99
C TYR A 140 4.13 -1.69 16.41
N SER A 141 4.44 -2.55 15.47
CA SER A 141 5.48 -3.56 15.61
C SER A 141 6.63 -3.27 14.65
N PHE A 142 7.84 -3.66 15.02
CA PHE A 142 9.05 -3.34 14.27
C PHE A 142 9.79 -4.61 13.87
N ILE A 143 10.35 -4.62 12.65
CA ILE A 143 11.26 -5.64 12.13
C ILE A 143 12.48 -4.95 11.53
N LEU A 144 13.67 -5.45 11.87
CA LEU A 144 14.93 -4.90 11.37
C LEU A 144 15.29 -5.55 10.03
N THR A 145 15.32 -4.75 8.95
CA THR A 145 15.54 -5.26 7.59
C THR A 145 16.97 -5.68 7.30
N ASN A 146 17.95 -5.13 8.02
CA ASN A 146 19.38 -5.47 7.88
C ASN A 146 19.86 -6.56 8.82
N ALA A 147 19.01 -7.10 9.69
CA ALA A 147 19.36 -8.19 10.57
C ALA A 147 19.46 -9.53 9.83
N SER A 148 20.36 -10.40 10.28
CA SER A 148 20.49 -11.76 9.72
C SER A 148 19.23 -12.62 9.95
N ASN A 149 18.48 -12.33 11.00
CA ASN A 149 17.23 -13.01 11.38
C ASN A 149 15.94 -12.30 10.95
N THR A 150 15.99 -11.40 9.97
CA THR A 150 14.81 -10.66 9.49
C THR A 150 13.62 -11.59 9.18
N TYR A 151 13.86 -12.70 8.48
CA TYR A 151 12.82 -13.67 8.16
C TYR A 151 12.23 -14.34 9.41
N THR A 152 13.07 -14.68 10.39
CA THR A 152 12.60 -15.23 11.69
C THR A 152 11.73 -14.23 12.42
N GLN A 153 12.13 -12.94 12.48
CA GLN A 153 11.29 -11.88 13.06
C GLN A 153 9.94 -11.76 12.36
N MET A 154 9.89 -11.94 11.03
CA MET A 154 8.63 -11.96 10.28
C MET A 154 7.77 -13.16 10.64
N LEU A 155 8.35 -14.35 10.79
CA LEU A 155 7.62 -15.56 11.20
C LEU A 155 7.02 -15.43 12.61
N GLU A 156 7.74 -14.80 13.54
CA GLU A 156 7.27 -14.54 14.91
C GLU A 156 6.05 -13.62 14.93
N LYS A 157 5.86 -12.76 13.91
CA LYS A 157 4.65 -11.94 13.75
C LYS A 157 3.47 -12.75 13.17
N GLY A 158 3.71 -13.96 12.70
CA GLY A 158 2.70 -14.80 12.07
C GLY A 158 2.38 -14.36 10.64
N THR A 159 1.09 -14.30 10.31
CA THR A 159 0.65 -13.81 9.00
C THR A 159 0.81 -12.30 8.88
N LEU A 160 1.13 -11.84 7.68
CA LEU A 160 1.14 -10.39 7.32
C LEU A 160 -0.22 -9.91 6.79
N ASP A 161 -1.22 -10.78 6.81
CA ASP A 161 -2.57 -10.40 6.41
C ASP A 161 -3.14 -9.32 7.32
N ASN A 162 -3.98 -8.48 6.77
CA ASN A 162 -4.63 -7.39 7.50
C ASN A 162 -3.66 -6.40 8.19
N HIS A 163 -2.49 -6.17 7.58
CA HIS A 163 -1.50 -5.22 8.08
C HIS A 163 -1.37 -3.97 7.20
N VAL A 164 -0.98 -2.87 7.83
CA VAL A 164 -0.29 -1.77 7.17
C VAL A 164 1.20 -2.04 7.33
N ILE A 165 1.91 -2.25 6.23
CA ILE A 165 3.33 -2.58 6.22
C ILE A 165 4.09 -1.37 5.69
N ILE A 166 4.80 -0.66 6.56
CA ILE A 166 5.71 0.42 6.18
C ILE A 166 7.09 -0.19 5.98
N ILE A 167 7.70 0.01 4.82
CA ILE A 167 9.06 -0.46 4.54
C ILE A 167 9.92 0.76 4.26
N ASP A 168 10.72 1.17 5.24
CA ASP A 168 11.64 2.30 5.09
C ASP A 168 12.98 1.81 4.53
N GLU A 169 13.58 2.63 3.66
CA GLU A 169 14.74 2.27 2.85
C GLU A 169 14.53 0.93 2.12
N VAL A 170 13.39 0.81 1.45
CA VAL A 170 12.90 -0.44 0.82
C VAL A 170 13.90 -1.05 -0.15
N HIS A 171 14.74 -0.24 -0.79
CA HIS A 171 15.77 -0.68 -1.73
C HIS A 171 16.72 -1.73 -1.12
N ASN A 172 17.06 -1.61 0.19
CA ASN A 172 17.90 -2.59 0.88
C ASN A 172 17.23 -3.96 0.97
N LEU A 173 15.93 -3.96 1.29
CA LEU A 173 15.15 -5.20 1.37
C LEU A 173 14.94 -5.82 0.00
N VAL A 174 14.68 -5.00 -1.02
CA VAL A 174 14.51 -5.44 -2.41
C VAL A 174 15.79 -6.07 -2.95
N SER A 175 16.96 -5.47 -2.73
CA SER A 175 18.25 -6.06 -3.14
C SER A 175 18.48 -7.44 -2.48
N ARG A 176 18.09 -7.62 -1.22
CA ARG A 176 18.13 -8.94 -0.56
C ARG A 176 17.17 -9.95 -1.20
N MET A 177 15.98 -9.51 -1.60
CA MET A 177 15.01 -10.37 -2.30
C MET A 177 15.52 -10.80 -3.67
N VAL A 178 16.09 -9.88 -4.45
CA VAL A 178 16.74 -10.18 -5.74
C VAL A 178 17.84 -11.21 -5.55
N SER A 179 18.75 -11.00 -4.59
CA SER A 179 19.78 -11.97 -4.25
C SER A 179 19.20 -13.34 -3.88
N GLY A 180 18.07 -13.37 -3.20
CA GLY A 180 17.37 -14.59 -2.86
C GLY A 180 16.78 -15.33 -4.05
N LEU A 181 16.22 -14.61 -5.00
CA LEU A 181 15.66 -15.16 -6.25
C LEU A 181 16.75 -15.65 -7.20
N LEU A 182 17.93 -15.03 -7.17
CA LEU A 182 19.12 -15.48 -7.91
C LEU A 182 19.87 -16.64 -7.24
N GLY A 183 19.35 -17.18 -6.13
CA GLY A 183 19.93 -18.33 -5.43
C GLY A 183 20.98 -18.00 -4.38
N ASN A 184 21.35 -16.71 -4.21
CA ASN A 184 22.43 -16.30 -3.28
C ASN A 184 21.97 -16.17 -1.82
N SER A 185 20.65 -16.16 -1.56
CA SER A 185 20.09 -16.03 -0.21
C SER A 185 18.75 -16.75 -0.07
N LYS A 186 18.71 -17.81 0.78
CA LYS A 186 17.44 -18.51 1.06
C LYS A 186 16.39 -17.62 1.74
N GLN A 187 16.82 -16.66 2.56
CA GLN A 187 15.89 -15.76 3.28
C GLN A 187 15.25 -14.73 2.36
N GLY A 188 16.01 -14.18 1.41
CA GLY A 188 15.51 -13.13 0.50
C GLY A 188 14.27 -13.59 -0.28
N LYS A 189 14.33 -14.82 -0.83
CA LYS A 189 13.17 -15.42 -1.53
C LYS A 189 11.96 -15.59 -0.60
N LYS A 190 12.16 -16.10 0.61
CA LYS A 190 11.08 -16.32 1.59
C LYS A 190 10.42 -15.01 2.04
N ILE A 191 11.22 -13.95 2.24
CA ILE A 191 10.71 -12.60 2.57
C ILE A 191 9.84 -12.08 1.42
N TYR A 192 10.30 -12.22 0.17
CA TYR A 192 9.53 -11.83 -1.01
C TYR A 192 8.19 -12.57 -1.09
N GLU A 193 8.22 -13.90 -0.95
CA GLU A 193 7.02 -14.74 -0.99
C GLU A 193 6.02 -14.36 0.12
N MET A 194 6.51 -14.11 1.33
CA MET A 194 5.67 -13.72 2.46
C MET A 194 4.99 -12.37 2.25
N LEU A 195 5.72 -11.37 1.74
CA LEU A 195 5.15 -10.08 1.40
C LEU A 195 4.17 -10.16 0.22
N LEU A 196 4.51 -10.93 -0.83
CA LEU A 196 3.67 -11.08 -2.01
C LEU A 196 2.33 -11.76 -1.70
N ASN A 197 2.36 -12.78 -0.83
CA ASN A 197 1.19 -13.59 -0.49
C ASN A 197 0.29 -12.96 0.58
N ALA A 198 0.74 -11.92 1.29
CA ALA A 198 -0.07 -11.23 2.28
C ALA A 198 -1.35 -10.66 1.66
N THR A 199 -2.49 -10.90 2.30
CA THR A 199 -3.82 -10.48 1.82
C THR A 199 -4.39 -9.35 2.69
N ASN A 200 -5.31 -8.56 2.12
CA ASN A 200 -5.95 -7.43 2.81
C ASN A 200 -4.94 -6.50 3.51
N CYS A 201 -3.78 -6.27 2.91
CA CYS A 201 -2.73 -5.42 3.46
C CYS A 201 -2.55 -4.12 2.66
N LYS A 202 -1.93 -3.12 3.29
CA LYS A 202 -1.50 -1.88 2.66
C LYS A 202 0.01 -1.77 2.80
N ILE A 203 0.75 -1.68 1.69
CA ILE A 203 2.21 -1.61 1.70
C ILE A 203 2.66 -0.20 1.32
N ILE A 204 3.43 0.43 2.19
CA ILE A 204 3.96 1.77 2.01
C ILE A 204 5.48 1.66 1.93
N ALA A 205 6.02 1.72 0.74
CA ALA A 205 7.45 1.64 0.49
C ALA A 205 8.06 3.05 0.42
N LEU A 206 9.13 3.29 1.18
CA LEU A 206 9.85 4.55 1.22
C LEU A 206 11.28 4.36 0.73
N THR A 207 11.71 5.21 -0.20
CA THR A 207 13.11 5.27 -0.63
C THR A 207 13.42 6.56 -1.36
N GLY A 208 14.67 7.00 -1.31
CA GLY A 208 15.22 8.03 -2.20
C GLY A 208 15.86 7.44 -3.47
N THR A 209 16.08 6.12 -3.53
CA THR A 209 16.80 5.40 -4.60
C THR A 209 16.13 4.05 -4.84
N PRO A 210 15.07 3.98 -5.68
CA PRO A 210 14.27 2.77 -5.84
C PRO A 210 14.99 1.61 -6.53
N ILE A 211 16.01 1.91 -7.32
CA ILE A 211 16.85 0.95 -8.06
C ILE A 211 18.31 1.29 -7.79
N ILE A 212 19.09 0.31 -7.31
CA ILE A 212 20.51 0.51 -7.01
C ILE A 212 21.40 -0.35 -7.90
N ASN A 213 21.16 -1.66 -7.93
CA ASN A 213 22.07 -2.62 -8.56
C ASN A 213 21.55 -3.18 -9.88
N TYR A 214 20.26 -3.54 -9.92
CA TYR A 214 19.68 -4.28 -11.04
C TYR A 214 18.30 -3.77 -11.44
N PRO A 215 17.97 -3.71 -12.74
CA PRO A 215 16.61 -3.38 -13.20
C PRO A 215 15.51 -4.29 -12.61
N MET A 216 15.86 -5.53 -12.28
CA MET A 216 14.96 -6.51 -11.63
C MET A 216 14.45 -6.03 -10.27
N GLU A 217 15.18 -5.14 -9.59
CA GLU A 217 14.74 -4.54 -8.31
C GLU A 217 13.43 -3.78 -8.47
N ALA A 218 13.26 -3.05 -9.58
CA ALA A 218 11.99 -2.37 -9.89
C ALA A 218 10.84 -3.38 -10.04
N GLY A 219 11.07 -4.47 -10.76
CA GLY A 219 10.07 -5.52 -10.94
C GLY A 219 9.61 -6.15 -9.61
N ILE A 220 10.57 -6.48 -8.74
CA ILE A 220 10.30 -7.03 -7.41
C ILE A 220 9.51 -6.04 -6.55
N LEU A 221 9.94 -4.78 -6.52
CA LEU A 221 9.26 -3.71 -5.77
C LEU A 221 7.82 -3.53 -6.25
N LEU A 222 7.62 -3.42 -7.57
CA LEU A 222 6.29 -3.24 -8.15
C LEU A 222 5.39 -4.46 -7.91
N ASN A 223 5.92 -5.68 -7.96
CA ASN A 223 5.18 -6.89 -7.64
C ASN A 223 4.67 -6.89 -6.19
N ILE A 224 5.51 -6.49 -5.23
CA ILE A 224 5.11 -6.40 -3.82
C ILE A 224 4.00 -5.36 -3.64
N LEU A 225 4.15 -4.18 -4.27
CA LEU A 225 3.18 -3.09 -4.17
C LEU A 225 1.85 -3.43 -4.84
N ARG A 226 1.90 -4.18 -5.94
CA ARG A 226 0.70 -4.61 -6.66
C ARG A 226 0.02 -5.81 -6.01
N GLY A 227 0.81 -6.73 -5.47
CA GLY A 227 0.35 -7.99 -4.90
C GLY A 227 0.14 -9.08 -5.94
N LYS A 228 -0.36 -10.22 -5.46
CA LYS A 228 -0.61 -11.40 -6.28
C LYS A 228 -1.79 -11.14 -7.23
N ILE A 229 -1.65 -11.60 -8.48
CA ILE A 229 -2.69 -11.51 -9.50
C ILE A 229 -3.17 -12.91 -9.79
N ASN A 230 -4.48 -13.15 -9.68
CA ASN A 230 -5.10 -14.38 -10.15
C ASN A 230 -5.48 -14.23 -11.62
N MET A 231 -5.10 -15.22 -12.42
CA MET A 231 -5.55 -15.34 -13.79
C MET A 231 -6.61 -16.44 -13.87
N ASN A 232 -7.82 -16.06 -14.28
CA ASN A 232 -8.91 -16.97 -14.54
C ASN A 232 -9.09 -17.10 -16.05
N ILE A 233 -9.16 -18.34 -16.54
CA ILE A 233 -9.37 -18.64 -17.95
C ILE A 233 -10.74 -19.28 -18.08
N PHE A 234 -11.66 -18.58 -18.74
CA PHE A 234 -13.00 -19.07 -19.03
C PHE A 234 -13.06 -19.61 -20.46
N ARG A 235 -13.57 -20.80 -20.63
CA ARG A 235 -13.83 -21.39 -21.97
C ARG A 235 -15.20 -20.97 -22.43
N ILE A 236 -15.30 -20.55 -23.69
CA ILE A 236 -16.56 -20.16 -24.33
C ILE A 236 -17.13 -21.39 -25.04
N ASN A 237 -18.22 -21.95 -24.52
CA ASN A 237 -18.80 -23.17 -25.09
C ASN A 237 -19.46 -22.92 -26.45
N LYS A 238 -20.10 -21.76 -26.64
CA LYS A 238 -20.74 -21.38 -27.91
C LYS A 238 -20.33 -19.99 -28.30
N ILE A 239 -19.78 -19.82 -29.49
CA ILE A 239 -19.48 -18.51 -30.07
C ILE A 239 -20.60 -18.19 -31.06
N SER A 240 -21.37 -17.13 -30.78
CA SER A 240 -22.29 -16.55 -31.72
C SER A 240 -21.58 -15.50 -32.58
N SER A 241 -22.10 -15.24 -33.78
CA SER A 241 -21.62 -14.16 -34.64
C SER A 241 -21.69 -12.79 -33.94
N SER A 242 -22.67 -12.61 -33.05
CA SER A 242 -22.81 -11.42 -32.22
C SER A 242 -21.71 -11.29 -31.17
N LEU A 243 -21.12 -12.37 -30.69
CA LEU A 243 -19.99 -12.34 -29.75
C LEU A 243 -18.70 -11.89 -30.45
N LEU A 244 -18.49 -12.37 -31.67
CA LEU A 244 -17.33 -11.98 -32.50
C LEU A 244 -17.37 -10.48 -32.86
N SER A 245 -18.55 -9.94 -33.16
CA SER A 245 -18.72 -8.52 -33.50
C SER A 245 -18.68 -7.59 -32.27
N ASN A 246 -18.87 -8.11 -31.06
CA ASN A 246 -18.98 -7.33 -29.83
C ASN A 246 -17.86 -7.59 -28.81
N THR A 247 -16.78 -8.27 -29.18
CA THR A 247 -15.68 -8.62 -28.24
C THR A 247 -15.12 -7.41 -27.51
N GLU A 248 -14.94 -6.29 -28.21
CA GLU A 248 -14.42 -5.06 -27.63
C GLU A 248 -15.41 -4.42 -26.62
N LYS A 249 -16.71 -4.49 -26.92
CA LYS A 249 -17.73 -4.00 -25.99
C LYS A 249 -17.81 -4.87 -24.74
N ILE A 250 -17.69 -6.19 -24.88
CA ILE A 250 -17.65 -7.11 -23.75
C ILE A 250 -16.40 -6.87 -22.91
N LYS A 251 -15.23 -6.76 -23.54
CA LYS A 251 -13.96 -6.42 -22.87
C LYS A 251 -14.09 -5.13 -22.07
N ASN A 252 -14.58 -4.06 -22.69
CA ASN A 252 -14.78 -2.77 -22.06
C ASN A 252 -15.74 -2.83 -20.86
N ASN A 253 -16.79 -3.64 -20.93
CA ASN A 253 -17.73 -3.82 -19.81
C ASN A 253 -17.09 -4.59 -18.64
N LEU A 254 -16.33 -5.65 -18.92
CA LEU A 254 -15.61 -6.41 -17.91
C LEU A 254 -14.50 -5.57 -17.24
N GLU A 255 -13.80 -4.74 -18.02
CA GLU A 255 -12.76 -3.84 -17.50
C GLU A 255 -13.30 -2.71 -16.64
N ARG A 256 -14.61 -2.48 -16.59
CA ARG A 256 -15.24 -1.51 -15.67
C ARG A 256 -15.37 -2.04 -14.25
N ILE A 257 -15.28 -3.35 -14.06
CA ILE A 257 -15.32 -3.97 -12.72
C ILE A 257 -14.03 -3.57 -11.98
N SER A 258 -14.17 -3.08 -10.76
CA SER A 258 -13.07 -2.49 -9.97
C SER A 258 -11.94 -3.46 -9.68
N GLU A 259 -12.27 -4.75 -9.49
CA GLU A 259 -11.32 -5.82 -9.17
C GLU A 259 -10.64 -6.40 -10.41
N VAL A 260 -11.16 -6.11 -11.61
CA VAL A 260 -10.59 -6.61 -12.86
C VAL A 260 -9.43 -5.76 -13.31
N ASP A 261 -8.25 -6.36 -13.29
CA ASP A 261 -7.01 -5.70 -13.74
C ASP A 261 -6.88 -5.72 -15.26
N PHE A 262 -7.13 -6.88 -15.87
CA PHE A 262 -6.95 -7.09 -17.31
C PHE A 262 -7.93 -8.11 -17.83
N VAL A 263 -8.42 -7.89 -19.05
CA VAL A 263 -9.25 -8.86 -19.79
C VAL A 263 -8.67 -9.03 -21.18
N ASP A 264 -8.52 -10.26 -21.62
CA ASP A 264 -8.30 -10.61 -23.02
C ASP A 264 -9.33 -11.61 -23.50
N ILE A 265 -9.83 -11.40 -24.71
CA ILE A 265 -10.82 -12.28 -25.35
C ILE A 265 -10.17 -12.83 -26.61
N ASN A 266 -9.93 -14.14 -26.63
CA ASN A 266 -9.41 -14.83 -27.79
C ASN A 266 -10.50 -15.69 -28.45
N PRO A 267 -11.14 -15.19 -29.52
CA PRO A 267 -12.22 -15.91 -30.20
C PRO A 267 -11.73 -17.21 -30.88
N GLN A 268 -10.48 -17.26 -31.34
CA GLN A 268 -9.90 -18.43 -32.00
C GLN A 268 -9.75 -19.60 -31.02
N ASN A 269 -9.23 -19.33 -29.83
CA ASN A 269 -9.06 -20.31 -28.76
C ASN A 269 -10.33 -20.50 -27.92
N LYS A 270 -11.38 -19.74 -28.20
CA LYS A 270 -12.64 -19.73 -27.41
C LYS A 270 -12.39 -19.49 -25.92
N THR A 271 -11.52 -18.52 -25.59
CA THR A 271 -11.17 -18.20 -24.20
C THR A 271 -11.37 -16.73 -23.87
N ILE A 272 -11.74 -16.49 -22.62
CA ILE A 272 -11.66 -15.18 -21.96
C ILE A 272 -10.67 -15.31 -20.83
N GLU A 273 -9.58 -14.57 -20.88
CA GLU A 273 -8.60 -14.48 -19.81
C GLU A 273 -8.88 -13.24 -18.98
N MET A 274 -9.06 -13.43 -17.69
CA MET A 274 -9.34 -12.33 -16.77
C MET A 274 -8.34 -12.36 -15.60
N LYS A 275 -7.61 -11.26 -15.42
CA LYS A 275 -6.72 -11.07 -14.28
C LYS A 275 -7.43 -10.24 -13.22
N LEU A 276 -7.53 -10.80 -12.02
CA LEU A 276 -8.12 -10.15 -10.87
C LEU A 276 -7.02 -9.76 -9.87
N LEU A 277 -7.15 -8.58 -9.28
CA LEU A 277 -6.34 -8.20 -8.12
C LEU A 277 -6.87 -8.93 -6.89
N ILE A 278 -5.95 -9.50 -6.12
CA ILE A 278 -6.23 -10.01 -4.78
C ILE A 278 -5.77 -8.92 -3.81
N ASN A 279 -6.71 -8.32 -3.14
CA ASN A 279 -6.43 -7.33 -2.08
C ASN A 279 -6.31 -8.01 -0.72
#